data_cfd691261bbe762ec095ecbf0895f2ce
#
_entry.id   cfd691261bbe762ec095ecbf0895f2ce
#
_cell.length_a   1.000
_cell.length_b   1.000
_cell.length_c   1.000
_cell.angle_alpha   90.00
_cell.angle_beta   90.00
_cell.angle_gamma   90.00
#
_symmetry.space_group_name_H-M   'P 1'
#
loop_
_entity.id
_entity.type
_entity.pdbx_description
1 polymer ?
#
loop_
_entity_poly.entity_id
_entity_poly.type
_entity_poly.pdbx_seq_one_letter_code
_entity_poly.pdbx_strand_id
1 'polypeptide(L)'
;MNNISYQKKIEALLEHYKFSTKLAEALHVHRMSIPNWRDGKVNISRENRLNIDVLYAEHCVIPFISKAEVDASVRALERQDHSRFLDNVDVVTDVSRKNAFGSLEIEVVDADESLFYRALEGSFVEQDIEKRRLLEMSNLAFLTRQILVDTREGKIASLDSQLIKKWHFGLMMGIRDDAGKYSTKMRIIPDTKITLTRHEDIPEEMEYWVSKYAQIKSIYDIAHAHEHFELIHPFGDGNGRIGRLIMAHHFLTLGLLPPLIDTHNKALYYATLEKAQTDGTVIPLAYFLMQAVERMKDAFHS
;
A
#
# COMPACT_ATOMS: atom_id res chain seq x y z
N MET A 1 9.00 1.55 12.46
CA MET A 1 8.08 2.48 13.19
C MET A 1 7.26 1.80 14.29
N ASN A 2 7.03 0.51 14.26
CA ASN A 2 6.07 -0.21 15.13
C ASN A 2 6.45 -0.36 16.60
N ASN A 3 7.70 -0.10 16.99
CA ASN A 3 8.15 -0.20 18.38
C ASN A 3 8.25 1.14 19.12
N ILE A 4 7.85 2.25 18.48
CA ILE A 4 7.93 3.57 19.08
C ILE A 4 6.56 3.92 19.67
N SER A 5 6.49 4.17 20.97
CA SER A 5 5.24 4.56 21.61
C SER A 5 4.74 5.92 21.09
N TYR A 6 3.44 6.16 21.17
CA TYR A 6 2.86 7.44 20.75
C TYR A 6 3.40 8.61 21.58
N GLN A 7 3.73 8.40 22.85
CA GLN A 7 4.39 9.40 23.68
C GLN A 7 5.70 9.86 23.06
N LYS A 8 6.57 8.91 22.65
CA LYS A 8 7.84 9.22 21.99
C LYS A 8 7.65 9.87 20.60
N LYS A 9 6.63 9.47 19.84
CA LYS A 9 6.30 10.14 18.57
C LYS A 9 5.89 11.58 18.79
N ILE A 10 5.05 11.84 19.81
CA ILE A 10 4.63 13.20 20.20
C ILE A 10 5.82 14.03 20.69
N GLU A 11 6.74 13.46 21.45
CA GLU A 11 7.96 14.15 21.88
C GLU A 11 8.81 14.57 20.67
N ALA A 12 9.07 13.66 19.73
CA ALA A 12 9.82 13.98 18.51
C ALA A 12 9.12 15.05 17.66
N LEU A 13 7.80 14.97 17.52
CA LEU A 13 7.01 16.00 16.83
C LEU A 13 7.08 17.36 17.56
N LEU A 14 7.09 17.38 18.91
CA LEU A 14 7.27 18.61 19.67
C LEU A 14 8.65 19.23 19.46
N GLU A 15 9.70 18.41 19.26
CA GLU A 15 11.03 18.91 18.86
C GLU A 15 10.99 19.59 17.50
N HIS A 16 10.24 19.06 16.55
CA HIS A 16 10.06 19.66 15.22
C HIS A 16 9.21 20.94 15.28
N TYR A 17 8.01 20.89 15.85
CA TYR A 17 7.06 21.99 15.88
C TYR A 17 7.38 23.09 16.90
N LYS A 18 8.27 22.83 17.87
CA LYS A 18 8.71 23.71 18.99
C LYS A 18 7.63 24.06 20.01
N PHE A 19 6.35 24.10 19.62
CA PHE A 19 5.23 24.49 20.45
C PHE A 19 4.07 23.48 20.34
N SER A 20 3.49 23.11 21.47
CA SER A 20 2.32 22.19 21.53
C SER A 20 1.09 22.77 20.82
N THR A 21 0.96 24.09 20.74
CA THR A 21 -0.11 24.76 20.00
C THR A 21 -0.01 24.53 18.50
N LYS A 22 1.21 24.64 17.93
CA LYS A 22 1.44 24.37 16.51
C LYS A 22 1.20 22.91 16.14
N LEU A 23 1.63 21.98 17.00
CA LEU A 23 1.35 20.56 16.78
C LEU A 23 -0.15 20.26 16.88
N ALA A 24 -0.86 20.91 17.84
CA ALA A 24 -2.30 20.77 17.97
C ALA A 24 -3.07 21.31 16.75
N GLU A 25 -2.62 22.44 16.18
CA GLU A 25 -3.15 23.00 14.92
C GLU A 25 -2.95 22.03 13.77
N ALA A 26 -1.72 21.47 13.61
CA ALA A 26 -1.43 20.51 12.56
C ALA A 26 -2.23 19.21 12.68
N LEU A 27 -2.59 18.80 13.88
CA LEU A 27 -3.43 17.64 14.16
C LEU A 27 -4.93 17.94 14.20
N HIS A 28 -5.33 19.22 14.03
CA HIS A 28 -6.71 19.70 14.16
C HIS A 28 -7.38 19.33 15.49
N VAL A 29 -6.62 19.42 16.60
CA VAL A 29 -7.10 19.07 17.94
C VAL A 29 -6.98 20.23 18.94
N HIS A 30 -7.67 20.11 20.06
CA HIS A 30 -7.53 21.10 21.13
C HIS A 30 -6.11 21.06 21.74
N ARG A 31 -5.54 22.23 22.03
CA ARG A 31 -4.16 22.39 22.56
C ARG A 31 -3.81 21.51 23.76
N MET A 32 -4.80 21.23 24.61
CA MET A 32 -4.61 20.38 25.80
C MET A 32 -4.54 18.88 25.47
N SER A 33 -4.92 18.48 24.26
CA SER A 33 -4.79 17.08 23.84
C SER A 33 -3.33 16.64 23.80
N ILE A 34 -2.43 17.50 23.31
CA ILE A 34 -1.01 17.17 23.15
C ILE A 34 -0.33 16.81 24.49
N PRO A 35 -0.34 17.66 25.54
CA PRO A 35 0.24 17.30 26.82
C PRO A 35 -0.46 16.09 27.47
N ASN A 36 -1.79 15.96 27.35
CA ASN A 36 -2.51 14.82 27.90
C ASN A 36 -2.11 13.50 27.25
N TRP A 37 -1.89 13.48 25.94
CA TRP A 37 -1.44 12.31 25.19
C TRP A 37 0.02 11.98 25.48
N ARG A 38 0.91 12.98 25.53
CA ARG A 38 2.32 12.81 25.87
C ARG A 38 2.48 12.19 27.26
N ASP A 39 1.70 12.69 28.22
CA ASP A 39 1.76 12.23 29.61
C ASP A 39 0.93 10.94 29.85
N GLY A 40 0.29 10.38 28.83
CA GLY A 40 -0.53 9.16 28.93
C GLY A 40 -1.81 9.30 29.75
N LYS A 41 -2.27 10.54 29.99
CA LYS A 41 -3.47 10.82 30.80
C LYS A 41 -4.78 10.50 30.10
N VAL A 42 -4.76 10.51 28.74
CA VAL A 42 -5.92 10.27 27.89
C VAL A 42 -5.52 9.36 26.74
N ASN A 43 -6.38 8.39 26.44
CA ASN A 43 -6.19 7.53 25.28
C ASN A 43 -6.36 8.31 23.97
N ILE A 44 -5.47 8.03 23.01
CA ILE A 44 -5.50 8.62 21.68
C ILE A 44 -6.50 7.82 20.83
N SER A 45 -7.46 8.49 20.19
CA SER A 45 -8.39 7.85 19.25
C SER A 45 -7.65 7.26 18.06
N ARG A 46 -8.26 6.29 17.35
CA ARG A 46 -7.68 5.66 16.15
C ARG A 46 -7.33 6.68 15.08
N GLU A 47 -8.22 7.62 14.81
CA GLU A 47 -8.02 8.70 13.85
C GLU A 47 -6.80 9.57 14.23
N ASN A 48 -6.73 10.04 15.48
CA ASN A 48 -5.60 10.83 15.94
C ASN A 48 -4.27 10.05 15.94
N ARG A 49 -4.32 8.75 16.19
CA ARG A 49 -3.13 7.90 16.03
C ARG A 49 -2.61 7.91 14.60
N LEU A 50 -3.51 7.76 13.62
CA LEU A 50 -3.14 7.79 12.20
C LEU A 50 -2.53 9.17 11.84
N ASN A 51 -3.15 10.27 12.26
CA ASN A 51 -2.65 11.61 12.00
C ASN A 51 -1.27 11.85 12.64
N ILE A 52 -1.05 11.38 13.87
CA ILE A 52 0.26 11.42 14.52
C ILE A 52 1.28 10.59 13.73
N ASP A 53 0.90 9.41 13.25
CA ASP A 53 1.79 8.53 12.49
C ASP A 53 2.17 9.15 11.14
N VAL A 54 1.26 9.83 10.47
CA VAL A 54 1.53 10.56 9.22
C VAL A 54 2.51 11.71 9.47
N LEU A 55 2.22 12.61 10.42
CA LEU A 55 3.12 13.72 10.74
C LEU A 55 4.51 13.24 11.22
N TYR A 56 4.55 12.15 11.98
CA TYR A 56 5.81 11.56 12.42
C TYR A 56 6.61 11.01 11.23
N ALA A 57 5.96 10.34 10.29
CA ALA A 57 6.60 9.86 9.07
C ALA A 57 7.19 11.03 8.26
N GLU A 58 6.40 12.09 8.03
CA GLU A 58 6.78 13.25 7.23
C GLU A 58 7.94 14.06 7.83
N HIS A 59 7.91 14.28 9.14
CA HIS A 59 8.82 15.22 9.79
C HIS A 59 9.96 14.57 10.56
N CYS A 60 9.79 13.32 11.01
CA CYS A 60 10.75 12.64 11.85
C CYS A 60 11.37 11.37 11.22
N VAL A 61 10.88 10.92 10.06
CA VAL A 61 11.43 9.75 9.36
C VAL A 61 11.95 10.13 7.98
N ILE A 62 11.08 10.58 7.09
CA ILE A 62 11.41 10.82 5.68
C ILE A 62 12.60 11.76 5.48
N PRO A 63 12.74 12.90 6.22
CA PRO A 63 13.86 13.82 6.04
C PRO A 63 15.23 13.22 6.39
N PHE A 64 15.26 12.13 7.13
CA PHE A 64 16.48 11.46 7.57
C PHE A 64 16.82 10.20 6.75
N ILE A 65 16.05 9.89 5.71
CA ILE A 65 16.33 8.78 4.79
C ILE A 65 17.52 9.15 3.91
N SER A 66 18.64 8.49 4.13
CA SER A 66 19.86 8.68 3.33
C SER A 66 19.77 7.91 2.01
N LYS A 67 19.95 8.62 0.87
CA LYS A 67 20.02 7.97 -0.45
C LYS A 67 21.09 6.88 -0.51
N ALA A 68 22.27 7.12 0.07
CA ALA A 68 23.37 6.16 0.04
C ALA A 68 23.04 4.87 0.80
N GLU A 69 22.35 4.98 1.94
CA GLU A 69 21.90 3.81 2.71
C GLU A 69 20.79 3.06 1.96
N VAL A 70 19.84 3.77 1.34
CA VAL A 70 18.80 3.16 0.52
C VAL A 70 19.41 2.44 -0.67
N ASP A 71 20.35 3.05 -1.39
CA ASP A 71 21.07 2.43 -2.52
C ASP A 71 21.82 1.15 -2.09
N ALA A 72 22.46 1.16 -0.91
CA ALA A 72 23.13 -0.02 -0.37
C ALA A 72 22.14 -1.13 -0.03
N SER A 73 21.04 -0.79 0.62
CA SER A 73 20.00 -1.73 1.04
C SER A 73 19.23 -2.31 -0.15
N VAL A 74 18.92 -1.50 -1.18
CA VAL A 74 18.31 -1.96 -2.43
C VAL A 74 19.22 -3.02 -3.09
N ARG A 75 20.50 -2.70 -3.27
CA ARG A 75 21.45 -3.67 -3.84
C ARG A 75 21.61 -4.94 -3.00
N ALA A 76 21.48 -4.82 -1.68
CA ALA A 76 21.56 -5.98 -0.78
C ALA A 76 20.32 -6.87 -0.93
N LEU A 77 19.12 -6.27 -1.01
CA LEU A 77 17.86 -6.99 -1.18
C LEU A 77 17.79 -7.67 -2.56
N GLU A 78 18.14 -6.95 -3.64
CA GLU A 78 18.11 -7.48 -5.02
C GLU A 78 19.09 -8.64 -5.26
N ARG A 79 20.07 -8.84 -4.37
CA ARG A 79 20.98 -10.00 -4.39
C ARG A 79 20.46 -11.19 -3.58
N GLN A 80 19.39 -11.01 -2.82
CA GLN A 80 18.82 -12.11 -2.05
C GLN A 80 18.06 -13.05 -2.98
N ASP A 81 18.19 -14.33 -2.70
CA ASP A 81 17.41 -15.36 -3.37
C ASP A 81 16.21 -15.73 -2.50
N HIS A 82 15.03 -15.32 -2.94
CA HIS A 82 13.75 -15.64 -2.29
C HIS A 82 13.07 -16.87 -2.92
N SER A 83 13.72 -17.59 -3.84
CA SER A 83 13.13 -18.76 -4.53
C SER A 83 12.60 -19.81 -3.57
N ARG A 84 13.32 -20.05 -2.46
CA ARG A 84 12.90 -21.00 -1.43
C ARG A 84 11.50 -20.71 -0.86
N PHE A 85 11.14 -19.44 -0.75
CA PHE A 85 9.81 -19.03 -0.33
C PHE A 85 8.80 -19.18 -1.46
N LEU A 86 9.21 -18.82 -2.67
CA LEU A 86 8.35 -18.79 -3.83
C LEU A 86 8.12 -20.20 -4.43
N ASP A 87 9.01 -21.16 -4.20
CA ASP A 87 8.87 -22.54 -4.67
C ASP A 87 7.91 -23.37 -3.82
N ASN A 88 7.63 -22.93 -2.60
CA ASN A 88 6.69 -23.61 -1.71
C ASN A 88 5.25 -23.08 -1.91
N VAL A 89 4.33 -23.96 -2.35
CA VAL A 89 2.92 -23.60 -2.63
C VAL A 89 2.19 -23.10 -1.38
N ASP A 90 2.48 -23.66 -0.22
CA ASP A 90 1.85 -23.24 1.03
C ASP A 90 2.31 -21.82 1.40
N VAL A 91 3.61 -21.54 1.24
CA VAL A 91 4.17 -20.19 1.46
C VAL A 91 3.55 -19.20 0.50
N VAL A 92 3.44 -19.51 -0.81
CA VAL A 92 2.78 -18.63 -1.79
C VAL A 92 1.33 -18.37 -1.42
N THR A 93 0.65 -19.38 -0.90
CA THR A 93 -0.74 -19.23 -0.43
C THR A 93 -0.80 -18.26 0.76
N ASP A 94 0.08 -18.40 1.74
CA ASP A 94 0.13 -17.50 2.91
C ASP A 94 0.58 -16.09 2.53
N VAL A 95 1.57 -15.94 1.65
CA VAL A 95 1.95 -14.62 1.07
C VAL A 95 0.73 -13.95 0.44
N SER A 96 -0.04 -14.71 -0.38
CA SER A 96 -1.22 -14.15 -1.05
C SER A 96 -2.30 -13.72 -0.06
N ARG A 97 -2.54 -14.50 0.99
CA ARG A 97 -3.52 -14.18 2.04
C ARG A 97 -3.11 -12.92 2.82
N LYS A 98 -1.88 -12.86 3.29
CA LYS A 98 -1.34 -11.70 4.03
C LYS A 98 -1.34 -10.43 3.17
N ASN A 99 -0.93 -10.54 1.91
CA ASN A 99 -0.92 -9.41 0.98
C ASN A 99 -2.34 -8.91 0.67
N ALA A 100 -3.29 -9.83 0.44
CA ALA A 100 -4.68 -9.48 0.20
C ALA A 100 -5.33 -8.83 1.42
N PHE A 101 -5.15 -9.42 2.61
CA PHE A 101 -5.70 -8.86 3.83
C PHE A 101 -5.10 -7.49 4.16
N GLY A 102 -3.77 -7.34 4.12
CA GLY A 102 -3.10 -6.07 4.31
C GLY A 102 -3.61 -5.00 3.34
N SER A 103 -3.77 -5.37 2.05
CA SER A 103 -4.32 -4.46 1.04
C SER A 103 -5.79 -4.09 1.29
N LEU A 104 -6.58 -4.97 1.90
CA LEU A 104 -7.96 -4.70 2.29
C LEU A 104 -8.03 -3.73 3.48
N GLU A 105 -7.28 -4.02 4.55
CA GLU A 105 -7.39 -3.29 5.81
C GLU A 105 -6.90 -1.84 5.75
N ILE A 106 -6.10 -1.48 4.76
CA ILE A 106 -5.72 -0.08 4.52
C ILE A 106 -6.83 0.72 3.83
N GLU A 107 -7.76 0.07 3.13
CA GLU A 107 -8.90 0.71 2.44
C GLU A 107 -10.18 0.67 3.31
N VAL A 108 -10.37 -0.41 4.06
CA VAL A 108 -11.60 -0.67 4.80
C VAL A 108 -11.37 -0.44 6.29
N VAL A 109 -12.18 0.46 6.87
CA VAL A 109 -12.16 0.68 8.31
C VAL A 109 -12.72 -0.56 9.02
N ASP A 110 -12.02 -1.01 10.08
CA ASP A 110 -12.38 -2.19 10.88
C ASP A 110 -12.49 -3.51 10.06
N ALA A 111 -11.53 -3.73 9.14
CA ALA A 111 -11.38 -5.02 8.49
C ALA A 111 -11.10 -6.10 9.54
N ASP A 112 -11.91 -7.16 9.52
CA ASP A 112 -11.81 -8.29 10.44
C ASP A 112 -11.06 -9.44 9.76
N GLU A 113 -9.87 -9.76 10.27
CA GLU A 113 -9.02 -10.82 9.72
C GLU A 113 -9.66 -12.21 9.83
N SER A 114 -10.31 -12.50 10.95
CA SER A 114 -11.00 -13.78 11.13
C SER A 114 -12.14 -13.95 10.13
N LEU A 115 -12.92 -12.88 9.92
CA LEU A 115 -13.99 -12.86 8.94
C LEU A 115 -13.45 -13.01 7.51
N PHE A 116 -12.33 -12.37 7.19
CA PHE A 116 -11.66 -12.50 5.90
C PHE A 116 -11.27 -13.96 5.61
N TYR A 117 -10.61 -14.65 6.55
CA TYR A 117 -10.22 -16.05 6.36
C TYR A 117 -11.43 -16.98 6.29
N ARG A 118 -12.45 -16.78 7.13
CA ARG A 118 -13.71 -17.54 7.06
C ARG A 118 -14.42 -17.38 5.71
N ALA A 119 -14.39 -16.18 5.14
CA ALA A 119 -14.94 -15.92 3.81
C ALA A 119 -14.20 -16.70 2.72
N LEU A 120 -12.86 -16.79 2.81
CA LEU A 120 -12.05 -17.60 1.88
C LEU A 120 -12.32 -19.09 1.97
N GLU A 121 -12.62 -19.60 3.16
CA GLU A 121 -12.91 -21.01 3.42
C GLU A 121 -14.37 -21.38 3.12
N GLY A 122 -15.22 -20.39 2.75
CA GLY A 122 -16.66 -20.61 2.55
C GLY A 122 -17.43 -20.94 3.84
N SER A 123 -16.82 -20.65 5.00
CA SER A 123 -17.36 -21.00 6.33
C SER A 123 -18.04 -19.82 7.05
N PHE A 124 -18.67 -18.93 6.32
CA PHE A 124 -19.41 -17.79 6.89
C PHE A 124 -20.92 -18.06 6.95
N VAL A 125 -21.59 -17.41 7.91
CA VAL A 125 -23.05 -17.38 7.99
C VAL A 125 -23.54 -16.09 7.33
N GLU A 126 -24.48 -16.17 6.40
CA GLU A 126 -24.96 -15.07 5.54
C GLU A 126 -25.47 -13.85 6.34
N GLN A 127 -25.77 -14.01 7.62
CA GLN A 127 -26.23 -12.95 8.53
C GLN A 127 -25.12 -12.07 9.09
N ASP A 128 -23.83 -12.47 8.93
CA ASP A 128 -22.70 -11.84 9.60
C ASP A 128 -22.05 -10.71 8.75
N ILE A 129 -22.39 -10.59 7.46
CA ILE A 129 -21.65 -9.70 6.57
C ILE A 129 -22.54 -9.14 5.46
N GLU A 130 -22.34 -7.86 5.16
CA GLU A 130 -22.95 -7.23 3.99
C GLU A 130 -22.42 -7.88 2.70
N LYS A 131 -23.31 -8.26 1.78
CA LYS A 131 -22.97 -8.96 0.53
C LYS A 131 -21.86 -8.27 -0.29
N ARG A 132 -21.87 -6.94 -0.32
CA ARG A 132 -20.84 -6.15 -1.01
C ARG A 132 -19.45 -6.37 -0.38
N ARG A 133 -19.38 -6.32 0.95
CA ARG A 133 -18.12 -6.50 1.71
C ARG A 133 -17.55 -7.91 1.50
N LEU A 134 -18.43 -8.92 1.46
CA LEU A 134 -18.03 -10.30 1.14
C LEU A 134 -17.40 -10.39 -0.25
N LEU A 135 -18.03 -9.76 -1.27
CA LEU A 135 -17.49 -9.73 -2.63
C LEU A 135 -16.13 -9.01 -2.70
N GLU A 136 -16.00 -7.87 -2.03
CA GLU A 136 -14.73 -7.13 -1.96
C GLU A 136 -13.59 -7.99 -1.41
N MET A 137 -13.85 -8.72 -0.31
CA MET A 137 -12.89 -9.61 0.32
C MET A 137 -12.53 -10.80 -0.58
N SER A 138 -13.54 -11.49 -1.09
CA SER A 138 -13.37 -12.70 -1.91
C SER A 138 -12.70 -12.40 -3.25
N ASN A 139 -13.13 -11.35 -3.94
CA ASN A 139 -12.54 -10.95 -5.21
C ASN A 139 -11.06 -10.58 -5.05
N LEU A 140 -10.73 -9.76 -4.04
CA LEU A 140 -9.35 -9.35 -3.79
C LEU A 140 -8.46 -10.56 -3.46
N ALA A 141 -8.90 -11.43 -2.58
CA ALA A 141 -8.13 -12.60 -2.16
C ALA A 141 -7.91 -13.59 -3.31
N PHE A 142 -8.97 -13.90 -4.08
CA PHE A 142 -8.87 -14.78 -5.24
C PHE A 142 -7.94 -14.20 -6.30
N LEU A 143 -8.10 -12.92 -6.62
CA LEU A 143 -7.30 -12.24 -7.63
C LEU A 143 -5.81 -12.15 -7.20
N THR A 144 -5.56 -11.81 -5.93
CA THR A 144 -4.19 -11.78 -5.39
C THR A 144 -3.52 -13.13 -5.55
N ARG A 145 -4.18 -14.20 -5.10
CA ARG A 145 -3.64 -15.56 -5.24
C ARG A 145 -3.37 -15.93 -6.69
N GLN A 146 -4.32 -15.64 -7.59
CA GLN A 146 -4.16 -15.94 -9.01
C GLN A 146 -2.98 -15.21 -9.63
N ILE A 147 -2.84 -13.89 -9.39
CA ILE A 147 -1.74 -13.08 -9.92
C ILE A 147 -0.39 -13.60 -9.40
N LEU A 148 -0.28 -13.88 -8.11
CA LEU A 148 0.98 -14.37 -7.53
C LEU A 148 1.38 -15.74 -8.11
N VAL A 149 0.43 -16.67 -8.24
CA VAL A 149 0.66 -17.99 -8.83
C VAL A 149 1.02 -17.88 -10.31
N ASP A 150 0.23 -17.13 -11.10
CA ASP A 150 0.45 -16.97 -12.54
C ASP A 150 1.77 -16.26 -12.84
N THR A 151 2.18 -15.30 -12.01
CA THR A 151 3.49 -14.64 -12.12
C THR A 151 4.62 -15.62 -11.86
N ARG A 152 4.54 -16.36 -10.74
CA ARG A 152 5.54 -17.36 -10.35
C ARG A 152 5.69 -18.45 -11.43
N GLU A 153 4.60 -18.89 -12.03
CA GLU A 153 4.60 -19.91 -13.07
C GLU A 153 4.97 -19.37 -14.46
N GLY A 154 5.29 -18.08 -14.58
CA GLY A 154 5.66 -17.44 -15.85
C GLY A 154 4.52 -17.34 -16.85
N LYS A 155 3.26 -17.46 -16.40
CA LYS A 155 2.08 -17.36 -17.26
C LYS A 155 1.77 -15.92 -17.69
N ILE A 156 2.29 -14.92 -16.97
CA ILE A 156 2.15 -13.51 -17.30
C ILE A 156 3.40 -13.10 -18.09
N ALA A 157 3.31 -13.09 -19.40
CA ALA A 157 4.45 -12.80 -20.29
C ALA A 157 4.85 -11.32 -20.24
N SER A 158 3.89 -10.42 -20.12
CA SER A 158 4.09 -8.97 -19.95
C SER A 158 2.82 -8.33 -19.40
N LEU A 159 2.98 -7.21 -18.69
CA LEU A 159 1.86 -6.35 -18.35
C LEU A 159 1.47 -5.51 -19.55
N ASP A 160 0.16 -5.46 -19.83
CA ASP A 160 -0.44 -4.52 -20.76
C ASP A 160 -1.71 -3.91 -20.17
N SER A 161 -2.23 -2.88 -20.82
CA SER A 161 -3.42 -2.17 -20.37
C SER A 161 -4.68 -3.06 -20.34
N GLN A 162 -4.76 -4.08 -21.18
CA GLN A 162 -5.90 -5.02 -21.22
C GLN A 162 -5.84 -5.98 -20.03
N LEU A 163 -4.66 -6.49 -19.68
CA LEU A 163 -4.48 -7.34 -18.51
C LEU A 163 -4.80 -6.58 -17.21
N ILE A 164 -4.35 -5.32 -17.09
CA ILE A 164 -4.67 -4.46 -15.95
C ILE A 164 -6.18 -4.23 -15.84
N LYS A 165 -6.87 -3.96 -16.96
CA LYS A 165 -8.34 -3.87 -17.00
C LYS A 165 -9.01 -5.17 -16.60
N LYS A 166 -8.49 -6.32 -17.03
CA LYS A 166 -8.98 -7.65 -16.63
C LYS A 166 -8.84 -7.88 -15.13
N TRP A 167 -7.71 -7.49 -14.54
CA TRP A 167 -7.52 -7.56 -13.09
C TRP A 167 -8.52 -6.66 -12.35
N HIS A 168 -8.69 -5.42 -12.82
CA HIS A 168 -9.69 -4.52 -12.24
C HIS A 168 -11.12 -5.06 -12.40
N PHE A 169 -11.45 -5.69 -13.53
CA PHE A 169 -12.74 -6.37 -13.72
C PHE A 169 -12.93 -7.47 -12.66
N GLY A 170 -11.92 -8.35 -12.44
CA GLY A 170 -11.97 -9.39 -11.42
C GLY A 170 -12.13 -8.84 -10.01
N LEU A 171 -11.43 -7.74 -9.69
CA LEU A 171 -11.53 -7.06 -8.39
C LEU A 171 -12.92 -6.49 -8.13
N MET A 172 -13.54 -5.87 -9.14
CA MET A 172 -14.80 -5.11 -9.02
C MET A 172 -16.02 -5.85 -9.51
N MET A 173 -15.87 -7.12 -9.90
CA MET A 173 -16.97 -7.95 -10.40
C MET A 173 -18.10 -8.09 -9.35
N GLY A 174 -19.32 -7.74 -9.75
CA GLY A 174 -20.50 -7.76 -8.87
C GLY A 174 -20.56 -6.60 -7.87
N ILE A 175 -19.58 -5.68 -7.90
CA ILE A 175 -19.48 -4.52 -7.00
C ILE A 175 -19.76 -3.22 -7.78
N ARG A 176 -19.27 -3.13 -9.03
CA ARG A 176 -19.39 -1.94 -9.88
C ARG A 176 -19.73 -2.27 -11.33
N ASP A 177 -20.56 -1.45 -11.95
CA ASP A 177 -20.97 -1.59 -13.36
C ASP A 177 -19.87 -1.16 -14.35
N ASP A 178 -18.92 -0.35 -13.89
CA ASP A 178 -17.74 0.11 -14.65
C ASP A 178 -16.49 -0.75 -14.42
N ALA A 179 -16.65 -1.95 -13.84
CA ALA A 179 -15.55 -2.89 -13.63
C ALA A 179 -14.76 -3.15 -14.93
N GLY A 180 -13.43 -3.02 -14.87
CA GLY A 180 -12.54 -3.18 -16.01
C GLY A 180 -12.51 -2.01 -17.01
N LYS A 181 -13.19 -0.91 -16.73
CA LYS A 181 -13.23 0.28 -17.60
C LYS A 181 -12.52 1.46 -16.95
N TYR A 182 -11.78 2.22 -17.74
CA TYR A 182 -11.20 3.48 -17.26
C TYR A 182 -12.31 4.47 -16.88
N SER A 183 -12.03 5.30 -15.89
CA SER A 183 -12.95 6.33 -15.43
C SER A 183 -13.19 7.37 -16.52
N THR A 184 -14.43 7.73 -16.72
CA THR A 184 -14.85 8.83 -17.61
C THR A 184 -15.23 10.09 -16.81
N LYS A 185 -14.93 10.09 -15.50
CA LYS A 185 -15.25 11.20 -14.58
C LYS A 185 -13.99 11.68 -13.89
N MET A 186 -14.00 12.95 -13.47
CA MET A 186 -12.97 13.50 -12.60
C MET A 186 -12.88 12.67 -11.32
N ARG A 187 -11.66 12.40 -10.88
CA ARG A 187 -11.35 11.74 -9.61
C ARG A 187 -10.57 12.70 -8.73
N ILE A 188 -10.79 12.59 -7.44
CA ILE A 188 -10.13 13.42 -6.42
C ILE A 188 -9.75 12.46 -5.29
N ILE A 189 -8.53 12.58 -4.79
CA ILE A 189 -8.13 11.96 -3.54
C ILE A 189 -8.38 13.01 -2.44
N PRO A 190 -9.32 12.75 -1.51
CA PRO A 190 -9.61 13.69 -0.43
C PRO A 190 -8.36 13.99 0.40
N ASP A 191 -8.28 15.21 0.95
CA ASP A 191 -7.26 15.64 1.90
C ASP A 191 -5.81 15.57 1.39
N THR A 192 -5.59 15.55 0.05
CA THR A 192 -4.26 15.59 -0.56
C THR A 192 -4.10 16.78 -1.52
N LYS A 193 -2.84 17.16 -1.79
CA LYS A 193 -2.50 18.15 -2.82
C LYS A 193 -2.22 17.51 -4.18
N ILE A 194 -2.47 16.22 -4.30
CA ILE A 194 -2.16 15.46 -5.52
C ILE A 194 -3.16 15.80 -6.61
N THR A 195 -2.65 16.14 -7.78
CA THR A 195 -3.45 16.34 -8.99
C THR A 195 -3.37 15.09 -9.84
N LEU A 196 -4.49 14.40 -10.00
CA LEU A 196 -4.60 13.19 -10.81
C LEU A 196 -4.65 13.52 -12.30
N THR A 197 -4.24 12.56 -13.12
CA THR A 197 -4.41 12.61 -14.58
C THR A 197 -5.87 12.88 -14.93
N ARG A 198 -6.12 13.79 -15.89
CA ARG A 198 -7.47 14.04 -16.37
C ARG A 198 -8.06 12.78 -17.01
N HIS A 199 -9.36 12.58 -16.88
CA HIS A 199 -9.98 11.34 -17.35
C HIS A 199 -9.87 11.14 -18.87
N GLU A 200 -9.79 12.20 -19.64
CA GLU A 200 -9.58 12.14 -21.09
C GLU A 200 -8.19 11.62 -21.48
N ASP A 201 -7.18 11.90 -20.65
CA ASP A 201 -5.77 11.57 -20.91
C ASP A 201 -5.41 10.16 -20.40
N ILE A 202 -6.27 9.50 -19.61
CA ILE A 202 -5.99 8.17 -19.01
C ILE A 202 -5.55 7.13 -20.05
N PRO A 203 -6.24 6.97 -21.20
CA PRO A 203 -5.85 5.93 -22.16
C PRO A 203 -4.41 6.09 -22.64
N GLU A 204 -4.01 7.33 -23.00
CA GLU A 204 -2.67 7.64 -23.47
C GLU A 204 -1.61 7.46 -22.36
N GLU A 205 -1.90 7.96 -21.16
CA GLU A 205 -1.00 7.82 -20.00
C GLU A 205 -0.83 6.36 -19.57
N MET A 206 -1.84 5.53 -19.67
CA MET A 206 -1.71 4.09 -19.38
C MET A 206 -0.90 3.35 -20.46
N GLU A 207 -1.00 3.70 -21.74
CA GLU A 207 -0.13 3.12 -22.77
C GLU A 207 1.33 3.58 -22.57
N TYR A 208 1.57 4.85 -22.21
CA TYR A 208 2.88 5.34 -21.83
C TYR A 208 3.43 4.59 -20.59
N TRP A 209 2.60 4.42 -19.55
CA TRP A 209 2.96 3.69 -18.35
C TRP A 209 3.37 2.24 -18.67
N VAL A 210 2.58 1.53 -19.47
CA VAL A 210 2.88 0.17 -19.92
C VAL A 210 4.22 0.13 -20.68
N SER A 211 4.42 1.04 -21.64
CA SER A 211 5.65 1.08 -22.44
C SER A 211 6.91 1.24 -21.57
N LYS A 212 6.77 1.93 -20.44
CA LYS A 212 7.87 2.26 -19.54
C LYS A 212 8.12 1.21 -18.46
N TYR A 213 7.03 0.62 -17.94
CA TYR A 213 7.09 -0.20 -16.73
C TYR A 213 6.62 -1.66 -16.89
N ALA A 214 6.29 -2.10 -18.11
CA ALA A 214 5.94 -3.50 -18.32
C ALA A 214 7.10 -4.46 -18.02
N GLN A 215 8.33 -3.96 -18.06
CA GLN A 215 9.53 -4.70 -17.68
C GLN A 215 10.32 -3.92 -16.62
N ILE A 216 10.35 -4.47 -15.43
CA ILE A 216 11.01 -3.89 -14.25
C ILE A 216 12.40 -4.51 -14.10
N LYS A 217 13.40 -3.71 -13.71
CA LYS A 217 14.78 -4.13 -13.50
C LYS A 217 15.31 -3.89 -12.10
N SER A 218 14.60 -3.06 -11.33
CA SER A 218 15.04 -2.65 -9.99
C SER A 218 13.87 -2.30 -9.09
N ILE A 219 14.11 -2.23 -7.78
CA ILE A 219 13.14 -1.73 -6.80
C ILE A 219 12.80 -0.27 -7.07
N TYR A 220 13.72 0.52 -7.61
CA TYR A 220 13.44 1.90 -8.01
C TYR A 220 12.45 1.97 -9.16
N ASP A 221 12.55 1.07 -10.15
CA ASP A 221 11.57 0.99 -11.24
C ASP A 221 10.19 0.65 -10.70
N ILE A 222 10.11 -0.26 -9.71
CA ILE A 222 8.85 -0.60 -9.03
C ILE A 222 8.27 0.63 -8.32
N ALA A 223 9.10 1.37 -7.58
CA ALA A 223 8.67 2.57 -6.88
C ALA A 223 8.14 3.64 -7.85
N HIS A 224 8.82 3.87 -8.97
CA HIS A 224 8.37 4.78 -10.03
C HIS A 224 7.09 4.28 -10.71
N ALA A 225 7.00 2.98 -11.01
CA ALA A 225 5.81 2.40 -11.63
C ALA A 225 4.58 2.57 -10.72
N HIS A 226 4.76 2.31 -9.43
CA HIS A 226 3.68 2.41 -8.46
C HIS A 226 3.22 3.87 -8.25
N GLU A 227 4.16 4.77 -8.02
CA GLU A 227 3.88 6.21 -7.87
C GLU A 227 3.13 6.76 -9.09
N HIS A 228 3.61 6.46 -10.30
CA HIS A 228 3.00 6.94 -11.54
C HIS A 228 1.61 6.32 -11.78
N PHE A 229 1.41 5.02 -11.48
CA PHE A 229 0.09 4.39 -11.57
C PHE A 229 -0.93 5.05 -10.63
N GLU A 230 -0.51 5.37 -9.40
CA GLU A 230 -1.37 6.07 -8.44
C GLU A 230 -1.66 7.53 -8.84
N LEU A 231 -0.77 8.20 -9.61
CA LEU A 231 -1.05 9.50 -10.22
C LEU A 231 -2.03 9.42 -11.39
N ILE A 232 -1.90 8.40 -12.25
CA ILE A 232 -2.86 8.18 -13.34
C ILE A 232 -4.23 7.88 -12.76
N HIS A 233 -4.29 7.04 -11.73
CA HIS A 233 -5.53 6.67 -11.02
C HIS A 233 -6.64 6.25 -11.99
N PRO A 234 -6.42 5.23 -12.84
CA PRO A 234 -7.20 5.06 -14.08
C PRO A 234 -8.65 4.64 -13.88
N PHE A 235 -9.04 4.13 -12.72
CA PHE A 235 -10.36 3.57 -12.47
C PHE A 235 -11.21 4.46 -11.57
N GLY A 236 -12.53 4.20 -11.54
CA GLY A 236 -13.45 4.93 -10.67
C GLY A 236 -13.34 4.57 -9.19
N ASP A 237 -12.75 3.42 -8.86
CA ASP A 237 -12.48 2.89 -7.51
C ASP A 237 -11.49 1.72 -7.63
N GLY A 238 -10.83 1.31 -6.54
CA GLY A 238 -9.93 0.15 -6.51
C GLY A 238 -8.53 0.37 -7.09
N ASN A 239 -8.14 1.62 -7.37
CA ASN A 239 -6.82 1.92 -7.92
C ASN A 239 -5.70 1.48 -6.98
N GLY A 240 -5.75 1.84 -5.70
CA GLY A 240 -4.75 1.42 -4.72
C GLY A 240 -4.59 -0.10 -4.62
N ARG A 241 -5.70 -0.85 -4.65
CA ARG A 241 -5.69 -2.32 -4.65
C ARG A 241 -5.02 -2.88 -5.91
N ILE A 242 -5.37 -2.36 -7.09
CA ILE A 242 -4.73 -2.75 -8.36
C ILE A 242 -3.26 -2.34 -8.39
N GLY A 243 -2.91 -1.12 -7.97
CA GLY A 243 -1.53 -0.66 -7.89
C GLY A 243 -0.66 -1.56 -7.00
N ARG A 244 -1.17 -2.00 -5.85
CA ARG A 244 -0.47 -2.95 -4.98
C ARG A 244 -0.38 -4.37 -5.57
N LEU A 245 -1.36 -4.82 -6.35
CA LEU A 245 -1.29 -6.10 -7.09
C LEU A 245 -0.25 -6.04 -8.21
N ILE A 246 -0.19 -4.96 -8.97
CA ILE A 246 0.86 -4.71 -9.98
C ILE A 246 2.23 -4.71 -9.30
N MET A 247 2.36 -4.01 -8.18
CA MET A 247 3.60 -3.98 -7.41
C MET A 247 4.02 -5.36 -6.93
N ALA A 248 3.10 -6.17 -6.41
CA ALA A 248 3.38 -7.55 -6.00
C ALA A 248 3.85 -8.41 -7.18
N HIS A 249 3.19 -8.28 -8.35
CA HIS A 249 3.66 -8.90 -9.59
C HIS A 249 5.10 -8.50 -9.93
N HIS A 250 5.41 -7.20 -9.90
CA HIS A 250 6.75 -6.69 -10.19
C HIS A 250 7.82 -7.23 -9.22
N PHE A 251 7.54 -7.30 -7.93
CA PHE A 251 8.46 -7.90 -6.95
C PHE A 251 8.76 -9.36 -7.28
N LEU A 252 7.72 -10.14 -7.62
CA LEU A 252 7.88 -11.55 -7.99
C LEU A 252 8.69 -11.71 -9.28
N THR A 253 8.57 -10.81 -10.26
CA THR A 253 9.39 -10.86 -11.48
C THR A 253 10.88 -10.60 -11.23
N LEU A 254 11.20 -9.89 -10.14
CA LEU A 254 12.58 -9.74 -9.65
C LEU A 254 13.05 -10.92 -8.77
N GLY A 255 12.22 -11.96 -8.58
CA GLY A 255 12.52 -13.06 -7.66
C GLY A 255 12.43 -12.70 -6.18
N LEU A 256 11.75 -11.61 -5.84
CA LEU A 256 11.61 -11.10 -4.48
C LEU A 256 10.19 -11.35 -3.95
N LEU A 257 10.07 -11.51 -2.62
CA LEU A 257 8.77 -11.50 -1.95
C LEU A 257 8.08 -10.14 -2.14
N PRO A 258 6.76 -10.11 -2.35
CA PRO A 258 6.02 -8.85 -2.38
C PRO A 258 6.01 -8.17 -1.00
N PRO A 259 5.95 -6.83 -0.96
CA PRO A 259 5.91 -6.09 0.30
C PRO A 259 4.60 -6.33 1.05
N LEU A 260 4.66 -6.46 2.38
CA LEU A 260 3.50 -6.47 3.26
C LEU A 260 3.15 -5.04 3.67
N ILE A 261 2.06 -4.52 3.10
CA ILE A 261 1.51 -3.20 3.41
C ILE A 261 0.20 -3.40 4.16
N ASP A 262 0.14 -2.96 5.41
CA ASP A 262 -0.97 -3.16 6.33
C ASP A 262 -1.22 -1.89 7.17
N THR A 263 -2.18 -1.94 8.08
CA THR A 263 -2.49 -0.80 8.96
C THR A 263 -1.32 -0.33 9.81
N HIS A 264 -0.34 -1.19 10.10
CA HIS A 264 0.81 -0.82 10.92
C HIS A 264 1.82 0.07 10.20
N ASN A 265 1.92 -0.02 8.87
CA ASN A 265 2.85 0.78 8.09
C ASN A 265 2.16 1.72 7.08
N LYS A 266 0.82 1.75 7.09
CA LYS A 266 -0.03 2.57 6.23
C LYS A 266 0.39 4.05 6.19
N ALA A 267 0.66 4.64 7.35
CA ALA A 267 1.02 6.06 7.45
C ALA A 267 2.34 6.37 6.71
N LEU A 268 3.37 5.53 6.91
CA LEU A 268 4.63 5.68 6.19
C LEU A 268 4.47 5.42 4.68
N TYR A 269 3.64 4.44 4.31
CA TYR A 269 3.31 4.15 2.91
C TYR A 269 2.75 5.38 2.20
N TYR A 270 1.70 5.98 2.74
CA TYR A 270 1.09 7.14 2.11
C TYR A 270 2.00 8.38 2.13
N ALA A 271 2.71 8.64 3.24
CA ALA A 271 3.64 9.77 3.31
C ALA A 271 4.80 9.64 2.30
N THR A 272 5.34 8.43 2.10
CA THR A 272 6.40 8.22 1.10
C THR A 272 5.89 8.24 -0.32
N LEU A 273 4.66 7.77 -0.57
CA LEU A 273 4.01 7.86 -1.87
C LEU A 273 3.71 9.31 -2.24
N GLU A 274 3.10 10.08 -1.34
CA GLU A 274 2.83 11.50 -1.54
C GLU A 274 4.13 12.28 -1.80
N LYS A 275 5.19 11.98 -1.05
CA LYS A 275 6.51 12.58 -1.26
C LYS A 275 7.06 12.29 -2.66
N ALA A 276 6.89 11.06 -3.16
CA ALA A 276 7.28 10.69 -4.51
C ALA A 276 6.47 11.48 -5.56
N GLN A 277 5.17 11.63 -5.35
CA GLN A 277 4.25 12.32 -6.26
C GLN A 277 4.43 13.86 -6.27
N THR A 278 4.83 14.46 -5.16
CA THR A 278 5.00 15.93 -5.04
C THR A 278 6.41 16.39 -5.37
N ASP A 279 7.42 15.67 -4.93
CA ASP A 279 8.83 16.08 -5.06
C ASP A 279 9.57 15.35 -6.18
N GLY A 280 8.93 14.34 -6.81
CA GLY A 280 9.51 13.55 -7.89
C GLY A 280 10.66 12.62 -7.46
N THR A 281 10.83 12.37 -6.15
CA THR A 281 11.86 11.47 -5.61
C THR A 281 11.25 10.20 -5.02
N VAL A 282 11.58 9.06 -5.60
CA VAL A 282 11.12 7.76 -5.11
C VAL A 282 12.01 7.14 -4.02
N ILE A 283 13.05 7.85 -3.57
CA ILE A 283 13.96 7.32 -2.55
C ILE A 283 13.23 6.92 -1.26
N PRO A 284 12.34 7.77 -0.68
CA PRO A 284 11.59 7.37 0.51
C PRO A 284 10.63 6.19 0.25
N LEU A 285 10.01 6.13 -0.94
CA LEU A 285 9.12 5.02 -1.29
C LEU A 285 9.92 3.72 -1.46
N ALA A 286 11.08 3.74 -2.11
CA ALA A 286 11.97 2.58 -2.20
C ALA A 286 12.42 2.10 -0.81
N TYR A 287 12.78 3.01 0.09
CA TYR A 287 13.08 2.69 1.49
C TYR A 287 11.89 1.96 2.15
N PHE A 288 10.69 2.52 2.02
CA PHE A 288 9.48 1.91 2.57
C PHE A 288 9.26 0.49 2.00
N LEU A 289 9.36 0.32 0.69
CA LEU A 289 9.15 -0.97 0.03
C LEU A 289 10.11 -2.05 0.54
N MET A 290 11.38 -1.72 0.74
CA MET A 290 12.35 -2.66 1.34
C MET A 290 11.95 -3.07 2.76
N GLN A 291 11.54 -2.11 3.61
CA GLN A 291 11.07 -2.41 4.96
C GLN A 291 9.82 -3.30 4.94
N ALA A 292 8.94 -3.10 3.96
CA ALA A 292 7.73 -3.90 3.81
C ALA A 292 8.01 -5.32 3.29
N VAL A 293 9.07 -5.53 2.49
CA VAL A 293 9.55 -6.87 2.10
C VAL A 293 10.14 -7.61 3.30
N GLU A 294 10.99 -6.96 4.10
CA GLU A 294 11.53 -7.58 5.31
C GLU A 294 10.40 -7.95 6.29
N ARG A 295 9.39 -7.09 6.41
CA ARG A 295 8.21 -7.37 7.20
C ARG A 295 7.43 -8.59 6.70
N MET A 296 7.33 -8.81 5.38
CA MET A 296 6.74 -10.03 4.82
C MET A 296 7.55 -11.26 5.22
N LYS A 297 8.88 -11.19 5.18
CA LYS A 297 9.77 -12.29 5.59
C LYS A 297 9.60 -12.63 7.07
N ASP A 298 9.57 -11.63 7.94
CA ASP A 298 9.40 -11.82 9.39
C ASP A 298 8.09 -12.51 9.73
N ALA A 299 7.04 -12.25 8.93
CA ALA A 299 5.73 -12.87 9.12
C ALA A 299 5.69 -14.39 8.84
N PHE A 300 6.78 -14.98 8.32
CA PHE A 300 6.96 -16.43 8.15
C PHE A 300 7.92 -17.06 9.16
N HIS A 301 8.62 -16.25 9.95
CA HIS A 301 9.52 -16.74 10.99
C HIS A 301 8.90 -16.68 12.39
N SER A 302 7.70 -16.13 12.49
CA SER A 302 6.87 -16.06 13.72
C SER A 302 5.79 -17.12 13.74
#